data_04acf1e5d4674e20cd921835c0bece60
#
_entry.id   04acf1e5d4674e20cd921835c0bece60
#
_cell.length_a   1.000
_cell.length_b   1.000
_cell.length_c   1.000
_cell.angle_alpha   90.00
_cell.angle_beta   90.00
_cell.angle_gamma   90.00
#
_symmetry.space_group_name_H-M   'P 1'
#
loop_
_entity.id
_entity.type
_entity.pdbx_description
1 polymer ?
#
loop_
_entity_poly.entity_id
_entity_poly.type
_entity_poly.pdbx_seq_one_letter_code
_entity_poly.pdbx_strand_id
1 'polypeptide(L)'
;MTYAYGYDIGPLINYPALIFVVAIIISALIMYAAIRARNTVVRALAISAYSSMAGVIFTIALPAWTLAILLVALPLYDIVMVYRGLLGRLVTELSKYGEGKYPLLRGLILDMDGIGIGVGDLVLYATLVSLTMLQYVSHNFTLIQGALASIASLIGILIGLFITFKYLLPIKKYAPALPIPILLGSIPLIYLVTIII
;
A
#
# COMPACT_ATOMS: atom_id res chain seq x y z
N MET A 1 22.93 -7.86 19.40
CA MET A 1 22.17 -7.27 20.53
C MET A 1 20.70 -7.48 20.27
N THR A 2 20.13 -8.48 20.92
CA THR A 2 18.71 -8.87 20.79
C THR A 2 17.91 -8.04 21.80
N TYR A 3 17.22 -7.02 21.36
CA TYR A 3 16.23 -6.34 22.20
C TYR A 3 14.98 -7.21 22.24
N ALA A 4 14.89 -8.02 23.30
CA ALA A 4 13.63 -8.66 23.68
C ALA A 4 12.67 -7.57 24.18
N TYR A 5 11.74 -7.15 23.32
CA TYR A 5 10.57 -6.41 23.77
C TYR A 5 9.71 -7.37 24.59
N GLY A 6 9.71 -7.17 25.92
CA GLY A 6 8.94 -7.97 26.88
C GLY A 6 7.44 -7.73 26.77
N TYR A 7 6.84 -8.11 25.66
CA TYR A 7 5.43 -8.44 25.63
C TYR A 7 5.33 -9.90 25.97
N ASP A 8 4.69 -10.17 27.11
CA ASP A 8 4.43 -11.53 27.60
C ASP A 8 3.37 -12.18 26.67
N ILE A 9 3.83 -12.59 25.49
CA ILE A 9 3.05 -13.41 24.53
C ILE A 9 3.21 -14.90 24.92
N GLY A 10 3.53 -15.15 26.20
CA GLY A 10 3.95 -16.44 26.75
C GLY A 10 3.08 -17.64 26.38
N PRO A 11 1.74 -17.58 26.39
CA PRO A 11 0.96 -18.76 26.01
C PRO A 11 0.91 -19.03 24.50
N LEU A 12 1.06 -18.01 23.66
CA LEU A 12 0.99 -18.15 22.19
C LEU A 12 2.30 -18.65 21.58
N ILE A 13 3.46 -18.30 22.17
CA ILE A 13 4.79 -18.74 21.67
C ILE A 13 4.94 -20.26 21.83
N ASN A 14 4.27 -20.88 22.79
CA ASN A 14 4.34 -22.32 23.01
C ASN A 14 3.70 -23.18 21.89
N TYR A 15 2.96 -22.55 20.98
CA TYR A 15 2.30 -23.24 19.85
C TYR A 15 2.56 -22.53 18.51
N PRO A 16 3.82 -22.47 18.03
CA PRO A 16 4.11 -21.79 16.75
C PRO A 16 3.36 -22.39 15.57
N ALA A 17 3.11 -23.69 15.57
CA ALA A 17 2.33 -24.36 14.54
C ALA A 17 0.86 -23.88 14.52
N LEU A 18 0.26 -23.62 15.67
CA LEU A 18 -1.12 -23.13 15.78
C LEU A 18 -1.24 -21.69 15.25
N ILE A 19 -0.27 -20.82 15.58
CA ILE A 19 -0.23 -19.45 15.05
C ILE A 19 -0.12 -19.47 13.53
N PHE A 20 0.74 -20.35 12.98
CA PHE A 20 0.94 -20.49 11.54
C PHE A 20 -0.35 -20.94 10.83
N VAL A 21 -1.04 -21.95 11.39
CA VAL A 21 -2.32 -22.44 10.86
C VAL A 21 -3.40 -21.35 10.90
N VAL A 22 -3.54 -20.63 12.02
CA VAL A 22 -4.51 -19.53 12.15
C VAL A 22 -4.19 -18.41 11.14
N ALA A 23 -2.92 -18.03 10.96
CA ALA A 23 -2.52 -17.02 9.99
C ALA A 23 -2.87 -17.44 8.56
N ILE A 24 -2.65 -18.71 8.20
CA ILE A 24 -3.03 -19.24 6.88
C ILE A 24 -4.54 -19.18 6.68
N ILE A 25 -5.33 -19.59 7.68
CA ILE A 25 -6.80 -19.57 7.60
C ILE A 25 -7.30 -18.12 7.42
N ILE A 26 -6.78 -17.16 8.22
CA ILE A 26 -7.17 -15.76 8.12
C ILE A 26 -6.80 -15.20 6.74
N SER A 27 -5.60 -15.48 6.24
CA SER A 27 -5.16 -15.04 4.91
C SER A 27 -6.03 -15.60 3.80
N ALA A 28 -6.39 -16.89 3.90
CA ALA A 28 -7.28 -17.55 2.93
C ALA A 28 -8.70 -16.93 2.95
N LEU A 29 -9.23 -16.61 4.14
CA LEU A 29 -10.53 -15.96 4.29
C LEU A 29 -10.53 -14.54 3.70
N ILE A 30 -9.50 -13.75 3.94
CA ILE A 30 -9.35 -12.40 3.38
C ILE A 30 -9.26 -12.47 1.86
N MET A 31 -8.47 -13.40 1.32
CA MET A 31 -8.34 -13.61 -0.13
C MET A 31 -9.66 -14.07 -0.76
N TYR A 32 -10.38 -14.99 -0.11
CA TYR A 32 -11.70 -15.42 -0.54
C TYR A 32 -12.71 -14.26 -0.56
N ALA A 33 -12.71 -13.42 0.48
CA ALA A 33 -13.55 -12.22 0.55
C ALA A 33 -13.19 -11.21 -0.55
N ALA A 34 -11.91 -10.99 -0.84
CA ALA A 34 -11.46 -10.09 -1.90
C ALA A 34 -11.97 -10.51 -3.29
N ILE A 35 -12.02 -11.82 -3.57
CA ILE A 35 -12.42 -12.34 -4.89
C ILE A 35 -13.94 -12.48 -5.00
N ARG A 36 -14.62 -12.98 -3.96
CA ARG A 36 -16.02 -13.45 -4.05
C ARG A 36 -17.04 -12.51 -3.42
N ALA A 37 -16.65 -11.53 -2.62
CA ALA A 37 -17.60 -10.62 -2.00
C ALA A 37 -18.40 -9.85 -3.06
N ARG A 38 -19.73 -9.92 -2.98
CA ARG A 38 -20.66 -9.14 -3.81
C ARG A 38 -20.75 -7.69 -3.35
N ASN A 39 -20.50 -7.46 -2.04
CA ASN A 39 -20.53 -6.13 -1.47
C ASN A 39 -19.20 -5.41 -1.75
N THR A 40 -19.26 -4.25 -2.41
CA THR A 40 -18.11 -3.43 -2.78
C THR A 40 -17.28 -3.02 -1.56
N VAL A 41 -17.92 -2.71 -0.42
CA VAL A 41 -17.24 -2.30 0.81
C VAL A 41 -16.45 -3.47 1.40
N VAL A 42 -17.04 -4.66 1.48
CA VAL A 42 -16.35 -5.86 2.00
C VAL A 42 -15.15 -6.21 1.13
N ARG A 43 -15.30 -6.11 -0.18
CA ARG A 43 -14.21 -6.35 -1.14
C ARG A 43 -13.10 -5.32 -0.97
N ALA A 44 -13.46 -4.03 -0.83
CA ALA A 44 -12.50 -2.96 -0.60
C ALA A 44 -11.70 -3.17 0.68
N LEU A 45 -12.36 -3.50 1.78
CA LEU A 45 -11.71 -3.79 3.07
C LEU A 45 -10.77 -5.00 2.96
N ALA A 46 -11.20 -6.07 2.30
CA ALA A 46 -10.37 -7.26 2.11
C ALA A 46 -9.12 -6.97 1.27
N ILE A 47 -9.26 -6.21 0.17
CA ILE A 47 -8.14 -5.80 -0.68
C ILE A 47 -7.19 -4.88 0.08
N SER A 48 -7.70 -3.91 0.83
CA SER A 48 -6.88 -2.99 1.64
C SER A 48 -6.11 -3.74 2.73
N ALA A 49 -6.77 -4.70 3.40
CA ALA A 49 -6.14 -5.50 4.44
C ALA A 49 -4.99 -6.33 3.88
N TYR A 50 -5.20 -7.04 2.78
CA TYR A 50 -4.16 -7.86 2.18
C TYR A 50 -3.02 -7.02 1.60
N SER A 51 -3.32 -5.87 0.99
CA SER A 51 -2.31 -4.93 0.49
C SER A 51 -1.45 -4.35 1.62
N SER A 52 -2.07 -4.05 2.76
CA SER A 52 -1.36 -3.57 3.96
C SER A 52 -0.40 -4.64 4.50
N MET A 53 -0.85 -5.89 4.57
CA MET A 53 0.03 -7.01 4.98
C MET A 53 1.22 -7.17 4.03
N ALA A 54 0.99 -7.10 2.71
CA ALA A 54 2.06 -7.16 1.72
C ALA A 54 3.05 -6.01 1.87
N GLY A 55 2.58 -4.78 2.12
CA GLY A 55 3.42 -3.61 2.35
C GLY A 55 4.31 -3.75 3.59
N VAL A 56 3.77 -4.28 4.69
CA VAL A 56 4.55 -4.58 5.90
C VAL A 56 5.62 -5.64 5.62
N ILE A 57 5.26 -6.71 4.90
CA ILE A 57 6.21 -7.77 4.52
C ILE A 57 7.35 -7.16 3.67
N PHE A 58 7.05 -6.32 2.69
CA PHE A 58 8.09 -5.64 1.89
C PHE A 58 9.01 -4.78 2.75
N THR A 59 8.45 -4.08 3.74
CA THR A 59 9.24 -3.24 4.65
C THR A 59 10.22 -4.05 5.51
N ILE A 60 9.84 -5.27 5.88
CA ILE A 60 10.69 -6.15 6.68
C ILE A 60 11.69 -6.93 5.81
N ALA A 61 11.26 -7.36 4.62
CA ALA A 61 12.04 -8.21 3.73
C ALA A 61 13.12 -7.46 2.94
N LEU A 62 12.87 -6.18 2.62
CA LEU A 62 13.76 -5.39 1.78
C LEU A 62 14.56 -4.35 2.59
N PRO A 63 15.84 -4.10 2.23
CA PRO A 63 16.61 -3.03 2.85
C PRO A 63 15.98 -1.65 2.59
N ALA A 64 16.11 -0.73 3.54
CA ALA A 64 15.50 0.61 3.46
C ALA A 64 15.90 1.39 2.19
N TRP A 65 17.15 1.27 1.74
CA TRP A 65 17.61 1.92 0.52
C TRP A 65 16.91 1.39 -0.75
N THR A 66 16.63 0.08 -0.81
CA THR A 66 15.88 -0.53 -1.92
C THR A 66 14.44 -0.01 -1.94
N LEU A 67 13.80 0.08 -0.76
CA LEU A 67 12.46 0.65 -0.64
C LEU A 67 12.43 2.13 -1.05
N ALA A 68 13.44 2.91 -0.67
CA ALA A 68 13.55 4.31 -1.07
C ALA A 68 13.63 4.45 -2.60
N ILE A 69 14.47 3.64 -3.26
CA ILE A 69 14.56 3.63 -4.72
C ILE A 69 13.21 3.24 -5.34
N LEU A 70 12.54 2.23 -4.82
CA LEU A 70 11.26 1.75 -5.31
C LEU A 70 10.16 2.80 -5.17
N LEU A 71 10.11 3.50 -4.02
CA LEU A 71 9.17 4.59 -3.75
C LEU A 71 9.39 5.83 -4.65
N VAL A 72 10.57 5.99 -5.25
CA VAL A 72 10.84 7.03 -6.24
C VAL A 72 10.61 6.53 -7.67
N ALA A 73 11.09 5.34 -7.99
CA ALA A 73 11.06 4.80 -9.34
C ALA A 73 9.64 4.47 -9.83
N LEU A 74 8.78 3.91 -8.96
CA LEU A 74 7.42 3.53 -9.35
C LEU A 74 6.51 4.73 -9.63
N PRO A 75 6.50 5.82 -8.83
CA PRO A 75 5.77 7.03 -9.20
C PRO A 75 6.26 7.66 -10.50
N LEU A 76 7.57 7.66 -10.75
CA LEU A 76 8.12 8.15 -12.02
C LEU A 76 7.66 7.29 -13.20
N TYR A 77 7.66 5.97 -13.02
CA TYR A 77 7.16 5.03 -14.02
C TYR A 77 5.66 5.24 -14.27
N ASP A 78 4.85 5.45 -13.24
CA ASP A 78 3.42 5.73 -13.37
C ASP A 78 3.16 7.00 -14.18
N ILE A 79 3.92 8.08 -13.91
CA ILE A 79 3.88 9.31 -14.72
C ILE A 79 4.15 8.99 -16.19
N VAL A 80 5.24 8.28 -16.48
CA VAL A 80 5.63 7.96 -17.87
C VAL A 80 4.58 7.13 -18.58
N MET A 81 4.01 6.14 -17.89
CA MET A 81 2.96 5.25 -18.43
C MET A 81 1.69 6.01 -18.79
N VAL A 82 1.25 6.94 -17.92
CA VAL A 82 0.07 7.77 -18.17
C VAL A 82 0.32 8.75 -19.30
N TYR A 83 1.45 9.48 -19.28
CA TYR A 83 1.74 10.50 -20.28
C TYR A 83 2.05 9.93 -21.67
N ARG A 84 2.63 8.74 -21.78
CA ARG A 84 2.84 8.07 -23.07
C ARG A 84 1.59 7.41 -23.62
N GLY A 85 0.45 7.49 -22.92
CA GLY A 85 -0.82 6.92 -23.39
C GLY A 85 -0.85 5.39 -23.45
N LEU A 86 0.13 4.72 -22.84
CA LEU A 86 0.20 3.25 -22.82
C LEU A 86 -0.97 2.65 -22.04
N LEU A 87 -1.38 3.28 -20.93
CA LEU A 87 -2.59 2.90 -20.17
C LEU A 87 -3.85 2.98 -21.02
N GLY A 88 -4.01 4.03 -21.82
CA GLY A 88 -5.14 4.16 -22.73
C GLY A 88 -5.20 3.06 -23.80
N ARG A 89 -4.05 2.67 -24.35
CA ARG A 89 -3.96 1.56 -25.31
C ARG A 89 -4.29 0.21 -24.65
N LEU A 90 -3.74 -0.07 -23.46
CA LEU A 90 -4.04 -1.28 -22.70
C LEU A 90 -5.53 -1.39 -22.36
N VAL A 91 -6.16 -0.31 -21.88
CA VAL A 91 -7.59 -0.30 -21.57
C VAL A 91 -8.43 -0.51 -22.82
N THR A 92 -8.05 0.10 -23.96
CA THR A 92 -8.75 -0.08 -25.23
C THR A 92 -8.62 -1.50 -25.76
N GLU A 93 -7.44 -2.11 -25.63
CA GLU A 93 -7.22 -3.52 -26.00
C GLU A 93 -8.02 -4.45 -25.09
N LEU A 94 -8.00 -4.23 -23.77
CA LEU A 94 -8.76 -5.04 -22.81
C LEU A 94 -10.28 -4.91 -23.00
N SER A 95 -10.78 -3.73 -23.37
CA SER A 95 -12.21 -3.51 -23.63
C SER A 95 -12.71 -4.24 -24.88
N LYS A 96 -11.86 -4.51 -25.87
CA LYS A 96 -12.19 -5.31 -27.04
C LYS A 96 -12.54 -6.77 -26.72
N TYR A 97 -12.07 -7.27 -25.59
CA TYR A 97 -12.29 -8.67 -25.18
C TYR A 97 -13.55 -8.90 -24.31
N GLY A 98 -14.37 -7.85 -24.07
CA GLY A 98 -15.67 -7.92 -23.40
C GLY A 98 -15.61 -8.00 -21.87
N GLU A 99 -16.52 -7.27 -21.22
CA GLU A 99 -16.59 -7.07 -19.77
C GLU A 99 -16.79 -8.34 -18.90
N GLY A 100 -16.99 -9.51 -19.50
CA GLY A 100 -17.25 -10.77 -18.79
C GLY A 100 -16.09 -11.76 -18.67
N LYS A 101 -14.96 -11.52 -19.35
CA LYS A 101 -13.92 -12.56 -19.51
C LYS A 101 -12.73 -12.52 -18.53
N TYR A 102 -12.64 -11.51 -17.67
CA TYR A 102 -11.50 -11.40 -16.74
C TYR A 102 -11.90 -11.33 -15.27
N PRO A 103 -12.38 -12.43 -14.67
CA PRO A 103 -12.61 -12.46 -13.22
C PRO A 103 -11.33 -12.24 -12.41
N LEU A 104 -10.15 -12.47 -13.00
CA LEU A 104 -8.85 -12.27 -12.37
C LEU A 104 -8.50 -10.78 -12.12
N LEU A 105 -8.99 -9.85 -12.96
CA LEU A 105 -8.78 -8.41 -12.74
C LEU A 105 -9.63 -7.85 -11.60
N ARG A 106 -10.70 -8.54 -11.22
CA ARG A 106 -11.56 -8.14 -10.09
C ARG A 106 -10.85 -8.10 -8.74
N GLY A 107 -9.78 -8.87 -8.56
CA GLY A 107 -8.96 -8.87 -7.35
C GLY A 107 -7.75 -7.92 -7.39
N LEU A 108 -7.42 -7.37 -8.58
CA LEU A 108 -6.24 -6.51 -8.79
C LEU A 108 -6.58 -5.02 -8.85
N ILE A 109 -7.85 -4.67 -8.98
CA ILE A 109 -8.33 -3.29 -9.04
C ILE A 109 -9.44 -3.12 -8.02
N LEU A 110 -9.26 -2.15 -7.13
CA LEU A 110 -10.30 -1.66 -6.25
C LEU A 110 -11.18 -0.70 -7.06
N ASP A 111 -12.33 -1.17 -7.52
CA ASP A 111 -13.29 -0.35 -8.24
C ASP A 111 -14.36 0.15 -7.26
N MET A 112 -14.43 1.45 -7.07
CA MET A 112 -15.43 2.15 -6.28
C MET A 112 -16.03 3.26 -7.15
N ASP A 113 -17.26 3.06 -7.60
CA ASP A 113 -18.05 4.04 -8.34
C ASP A 113 -17.33 4.67 -9.56
N GLY A 114 -16.59 3.84 -10.32
CA GLY A 114 -15.87 4.27 -11.52
C GLY A 114 -14.46 4.81 -11.26
N ILE A 115 -13.96 4.76 -10.02
CA ILE A 115 -12.58 5.05 -9.68
C ILE A 115 -11.89 3.72 -9.39
N GLY A 116 -10.92 3.34 -10.23
CA GLY A 116 -10.11 2.14 -10.05
C GLY A 116 -8.77 2.49 -9.40
N ILE A 117 -8.49 1.95 -8.22
CA ILE A 117 -7.17 2.01 -7.56
C ILE A 117 -6.50 0.66 -7.72
N GLY A 118 -5.25 0.65 -8.19
CA GLY A 118 -4.46 -0.56 -8.29
C GLY A 118 -4.07 -1.10 -6.91
N VAL A 119 -4.15 -2.40 -6.73
CA VAL A 119 -3.68 -3.06 -5.50
C VAL A 119 -2.20 -2.78 -5.24
N GLY A 120 -1.39 -2.68 -6.30
CA GLY A 120 0.02 -2.30 -6.21
C GLY A 120 0.23 -0.94 -5.55
N ASP A 121 -0.62 0.04 -5.85
CA ASP A 121 -0.57 1.37 -5.25
C ASP A 121 -0.83 1.31 -3.75
N LEU A 122 -1.82 0.52 -3.33
CA LEU A 122 -2.13 0.30 -1.91
C LEU A 122 -0.97 -0.39 -1.17
N VAL A 123 -0.29 -1.34 -1.81
CA VAL A 123 0.92 -1.98 -1.25
C VAL A 123 2.02 -0.95 -1.04
N LEU A 124 2.25 -0.05 -2.00
CA LEU A 124 3.28 1.00 -1.88
C LEU A 124 2.95 2.02 -0.79
N TYR A 125 1.68 2.41 -0.66
CA TYR A 125 1.25 3.29 0.43
C TYR A 125 1.47 2.63 1.80
N ALA A 126 1.10 1.37 1.93
CA ALA A 126 1.34 0.62 3.16
C ALA A 126 2.83 0.44 3.46
N THR A 127 3.65 0.21 2.42
CA THR A 127 5.11 0.14 2.56
C THR A 127 5.69 1.46 3.04
N LEU A 128 5.25 2.61 2.51
CA LEU A 128 5.72 3.92 2.94
C LEU A 128 5.38 4.20 4.40
N VAL A 129 4.15 3.92 4.83
CA VAL A 129 3.70 4.09 6.22
C VAL A 129 4.50 3.20 7.17
N SER A 130 4.69 1.93 6.81
CA SER A 130 5.45 0.96 7.62
C SER A 130 6.94 1.31 7.68
N LEU A 131 7.52 1.75 6.55
CA LEU A 131 8.91 2.21 6.47
C LEU A 131 9.13 3.43 7.37
N THR A 132 8.20 4.39 7.36
CA THR A 132 8.27 5.58 8.24
C THR A 132 8.36 5.15 9.70
N MET A 133 7.47 4.27 10.16
CA MET A 133 7.50 3.77 11.53
C MET A 133 8.83 3.08 11.86
N LEU A 134 9.27 2.16 10.98
CA LEU A 134 10.50 1.38 11.19
C LEU A 134 11.73 2.29 11.27
N GLN A 135 11.83 3.29 10.42
CA GLN A 135 12.96 4.23 10.39
C GLN A 135 13.01 5.09 11.66
N TYR A 136 11.88 5.60 12.15
CA TYR A 136 11.85 6.34 13.42
C TYR A 136 12.31 5.48 14.59
N VAL A 137 11.81 4.26 14.70
CA VAL A 137 12.18 3.34 15.79
C VAL A 137 13.65 2.91 15.69
N SER A 138 14.17 2.69 14.49
CA SER A 138 15.58 2.29 14.28
C SER A 138 16.57 3.40 14.64
N HIS A 139 16.17 4.67 14.60
CA HIS A 139 16.98 5.83 14.97
C HIS A 139 16.75 6.30 16.42
N ASN A 140 16.34 5.39 17.31
CA ASN A 140 16.14 5.61 18.75
C ASN A 140 15.03 6.61 19.14
N PHE A 141 14.11 6.92 18.22
CA PHE A 141 12.89 7.62 18.58
C PHE A 141 11.93 6.67 19.32
N THR A 142 11.06 7.23 20.16
CA THR A 142 10.08 6.43 20.90
C THR A 142 9.07 5.80 19.95
N LEU A 143 8.48 4.66 20.36
CA LEU A 143 7.42 3.98 19.60
C LEU A 143 6.24 4.94 19.30
N ILE A 144 5.92 5.84 20.24
CA ILE A 144 4.86 6.84 20.07
C ILE A 144 5.22 7.83 18.95
N GLN A 145 6.47 8.30 18.90
CA GLN A 145 6.93 9.20 17.83
C GLN A 145 6.90 8.52 16.46
N GLY A 146 7.32 7.26 16.38
CA GLY A 146 7.20 6.45 15.16
C GLY A 146 5.75 6.27 14.72
N ALA A 147 4.84 5.99 15.66
CA ALA A 147 3.41 5.87 15.37
C ALA A 147 2.81 7.19 14.88
N LEU A 148 3.13 8.32 15.52
CA LEU A 148 2.68 9.65 15.09
C LEU A 148 3.19 10.01 13.70
N ALA A 149 4.46 9.72 13.40
CA ALA A 149 5.04 9.92 12.08
C ALA A 149 4.35 9.06 11.00
N SER A 150 4.01 7.81 11.33
CA SER A 150 3.26 6.91 10.45
C SER A 150 1.84 7.41 10.18
N ILE A 151 1.16 7.92 11.20
CA ILE A 151 -0.16 8.55 11.06
C ILE A 151 -0.06 9.80 10.19
N ALA A 152 0.96 10.64 10.38
CA ALA A 152 1.20 11.81 9.54
C ALA A 152 1.47 11.42 8.08
N SER A 153 2.24 10.35 7.83
CA SER A 153 2.46 9.78 6.51
C SER A 153 1.15 9.32 5.87
N LEU A 154 0.31 8.60 6.63
CA LEU A 154 -1.01 8.16 6.16
C LEU A 154 -1.92 9.33 5.80
N ILE A 155 -1.96 10.36 6.63
CA ILE A 155 -2.73 11.59 6.34
C ILE A 155 -2.20 12.27 5.07
N GLY A 156 -0.88 12.36 4.90
CA GLY A 156 -0.26 12.90 3.67
C GLY A 156 -0.68 12.13 2.42
N ILE A 157 -0.71 10.79 2.48
CA ILE A 157 -1.19 9.92 1.40
C ILE A 157 -2.66 10.20 1.09
N LEU A 158 -3.52 10.28 2.10
CA LEU A 158 -4.96 10.54 1.91
C LEU A 158 -5.21 11.92 1.29
N ILE A 159 -4.50 12.95 1.72
CA ILE A 159 -4.56 14.29 1.11
C ILE A 159 -4.09 14.23 -0.34
N GLY A 160 -3.00 13.51 -0.62
CA GLY A 160 -2.47 13.31 -1.97
C GLY A 160 -3.47 12.61 -2.89
N LEU A 161 -4.13 11.56 -2.40
CA LEU A 161 -5.20 10.86 -3.13
C LEU A 161 -6.38 11.80 -3.42
N PHE A 162 -6.82 12.57 -2.42
CA PHE A 162 -7.90 13.53 -2.58
C PHE A 162 -7.56 14.58 -3.66
N ILE A 163 -6.34 15.10 -3.65
CA ILE A 163 -5.86 16.04 -4.67
C ILE A 163 -5.86 15.39 -6.06
N THR A 164 -5.35 14.16 -6.16
CA THR A 164 -5.29 13.43 -7.41
C THR A 164 -6.68 13.20 -7.99
N PHE A 165 -7.64 12.75 -7.20
CA PHE A 165 -8.98 12.47 -7.66
C PHE A 165 -9.79 13.73 -7.97
N LYS A 166 -9.64 14.78 -7.17
CA LYS A 166 -10.41 16.02 -7.36
C LYS A 166 -9.89 16.89 -8.51
N TYR A 167 -8.57 16.96 -8.70
CA TYR A 167 -7.97 17.89 -9.66
C TYR A 167 -7.37 17.22 -10.90
N LEU A 168 -6.75 16.04 -10.78
CA LEU A 168 -6.13 15.38 -11.92
C LEU A 168 -7.13 14.54 -12.74
N LEU A 169 -7.99 13.78 -12.09
CA LEU A 169 -8.92 12.87 -12.77
C LEU A 169 -9.90 13.59 -13.69
N PRO A 170 -10.47 14.78 -13.35
CA PRO A 170 -11.37 15.50 -14.26
C PRO A 170 -10.69 16.07 -15.50
N ILE A 171 -9.37 16.35 -15.41
CA ILE A 171 -8.61 16.96 -16.52
C ILE A 171 -8.14 15.89 -17.52
N LYS A 172 -7.84 14.69 -17.03
CA LYS A 172 -7.36 13.57 -17.85
C LYS A 172 -8.15 12.32 -17.50
N LYS A 173 -8.65 11.60 -18.52
CA LYS A 173 -9.36 10.31 -18.34
C LYS A 173 -8.58 9.28 -17.51
N TYR A 174 -7.25 9.41 -17.44
CA TYR A 174 -6.34 8.58 -16.66
C TYR A 174 -5.36 9.51 -15.95
N ALA A 175 -5.29 9.45 -14.63
CA ALA A 175 -4.38 10.24 -13.81
C ALA A 175 -3.39 9.32 -13.12
N PRO A 176 -2.09 9.69 -13.03
CA PRO A 176 -1.12 8.92 -12.25
C PRO A 176 -1.50 9.00 -10.77
N ALA A 177 -1.75 7.83 -10.17
CA ALA A 177 -2.26 7.74 -8.80
C ALA A 177 -1.15 7.81 -7.73
N LEU A 178 0.08 7.45 -8.09
CA LEU A 178 1.20 7.30 -7.16
C LEU A 178 1.94 8.59 -6.79
N PRO A 179 2.23 9.55 -7.71
CA PRO A 179 3.21 10.60 -7.46
C PRO A 179 2.85 11.53 -6.30
N ILE A 180 1.64 12.07 -6.30
CA ILE A 180 1.23 13.07 -5.29
C ILE A 180 1.06 12.43 -3.91
N PRO A 181 0.39 11.29 -3.75
CA PRO A 181 0.28 10.62 -2.46
C PRO A 181 1.63 10.22 -1.86
N ILE A 182 2.55 9.69 -2.65
CA ILE A 182 3.87 9.29 -2.16
C ILE A 182 4.69 10.51 -1.76
N LEU A 183 4.68 11.61 -2.55
CA LEU A 183 5.37 12.83 -2.19
C LEU A 183 4.88 13.41 -0.86
N LEU A 184 3.57 13.54 -0.67
CA LEU A 184 3.01 14.06 0.57
C LEU A 184 3.18 13.10 1.75
N GLY A 185 3.04 11.79 1.51
CA GLY A 185 3.25 10.77 2.52
C GLY A 185 4.70 10.61 2.97
N SER A 186 5.67 10.99 2.13
CA SER A 186 7.09 10.91 2.48
C SER A 186 7.62 12.08 3.33
N ILE A 187 6.83 13.11 3.56
CA ILE A 187 7.24 14.29 4.36
C ILE A 187 7.81 13.90 5.73
N PRO A 188 7.18 13.05 6.56
CA PRO A 188 7.75 12.65 7.84
C PRO A 188 9.08 11.91 7.72
N LEU A 189 9.24 11.10 6.67
CA LEU A 189 10.48 10.37 6.41
C LEU A 189 11.61 11.33 6.00
N ILE A 190 11.32 12.31 5.14
CA ILE A 190 12.27 13.35 4.73
C ILE A 190 12.69 14.19 5.94
N TYR A 191 11.73 14.54 6.80
CA TYR A 191 12.00 15.26 8.04
C TYR A 191 12.94 14.48 8.96
N LEU A 192 12.76 13.17 9.10
CA LEU A 192 13.67 12.32 9.86
C LEU A 192 15.10 12.38 9.30
N VAL A 193 15.24 12.25 7.97
CA VAL A 193 16.55 12.29 7.31
C VAL A 193 17.25 13.64 7.56
N THR A 194 16.51 14.77 7.53
CA THR A 194 17.09 16.10 7.78
C THR A 194 17.53 16.34 9.22
N ILE A 195 17.00 15.57 10.19
CA ILE A 195 17.43 15.65 11.59
C ILE A 195 18.68 14.81 11.85
N ILE A 196 18.86 13.72 11.07
CA ILE A 196 19.94 12.77 11.28
C ILE A 196 21.24 13.22 10.58
N ILE A 197 21.14 13.97 9.47
CA ILE A 197 22.29 14.57 8.76
C ILE A 197 22.76 15.83 9.48
#